data_799c142279ea6120fab059c4abe7f143
#
_entry.id   799c142279ea6120fab059c4abe7f143
#
_cell.length_a   1.000
_cell.length_b   1.000
_cell.length_c   1.000
_cell.angle_alpha   90.00
_cell.angle_beta   90.00
_cell.angle_gamma   90.00
#
_symmetry.space_group_name_H-M   'P 1'
#
loop_
_entity.id
_entity.type
_entity.pdbx_description
1 polymer ?
#
loop_
_entity_poly.entity_id
_entity_poly.type
_entity_poly.pdbx_seq_one_letter_code
_entity_poly.pdbx_strand_id
1 'polypeptide(L)'
;AMKAALALIALALPAPVLAQAYQCKAPPSVTMPRAVQPDGPTRRSAITGYTLAVSWSPEFCRGGKAASDPDNYQCNGAIGRFGFVLHGLWPDSGSGKYPQWCALTPRPTEQDIKANLCMTPAPWLLEHEWAKHGSCMAKTPAAYFKVSSILWNGITLPDADKLSRKDGLTAGDLRQAFVALNPGWRAESVGLRVSNGGWLREMQLCYG
;
A
#
# COMPACT_ATOMS: atom_id res chain seq x y z
N ALA A 1 6.39 34.87 53.13
CA ALA A 1 5.81 34.79 51.78
C ALA A 1 6.46 33.64 51.01
N MET A 2 5.82 32.46 50.93
CA MET A 2 6.25 31.29 50.16
C MET A 2 5.68 31.42 48.75
N LYS A 3 6.57 31.48 47.72
CA LYS A 3 6.17 31.42 46.30
C LYS A 3 6.09 29.95 45.88
N ALA A 4 4.88 29.46 45.61
CA ALA A 4 4.67 28.15 45.02
C ALA A 4 4.96 28.23 43.54
N ALA A 5 5.97 27.48 43.06
CA ALA A 5 6.25 27.30 41.64
C ALA A 5 5.37 26.16 41.10
N LEU A 6 4.41 26.47 40.24
CA LEU A 6 3.66 25.48 39.49
C LEU A 6 4.57 24.92 38.38
N ALA A 7 4.98 23.66 38.49
CA ALA A 7 5.63 22.94 37.44
C ALA A 7 4.56 22.46 36.43
N LEU A 8 4.56 23.03 35.23
CA LEU A 8 3.78 22.53 34.09
C LEU A 8 4.44 21.23 33.56
N ILE A 9 3.81 20.10 33.88
CA ILE A 9 4.17 18.81 33.26
C ILE A 9 3.57 18.81 31.85
N ALA A 10 4.40 19.04 30.83
CA ALA A 10 4.01 18.83 29.44
C ALA A 10 3.86 17.32 29.17
N LEU A 11 2.61 16.84 29.06
CA LEU A 11 2.32 15.50 28.57
C LEU A 11 2.73 15.45 27.09
N ALA A 12 3.88 14.85 26.80
CA ALA A 12 4.24 14.48 25.45
C ALA A 12 3.31 13.35 24.97
N LEU A 13 2.30 13.69 24.17
CA LEU A 13 1.49 12.69 23.48
C LEU A 13 2.42 11.95 22.50
N PRO A 14 2.44 10.61 22.49
CA PRO A 14 3.20 9.88 21.50
C PRO A 14 2.66 10.22 20.11
N ALA A 15 3.51 10.77 19.25
CA ALA A 15 3.17 10.96 17.85
C ALA A 15 2.89 9.59 17.22
N PRO A 16 1.83 9.43 16.40
CA PRO A 16 1.56 8.18 15.72
C PRO A 16 2.76 7.86 14.84
N VAL A 17 3.37 6.70 15.04
CA VAL A 17 4.42 6.17 14.17
C VAL A 17 3.73 5.70 12.90
N LEU A 18 3.79 6.50 11.85
CA LEU A 18 3.25 6.14 10.54
C LEU A 18 4.16 5.08 9.91
N ALA A 19 3.71 3.83 9.92
CA ALA A 19 4.45 2.71 9.32
C ALA A 19 4.42 2.69 7.77
N GLN A 20 3.73 3.65 7.14
CA GLN A 20 3.54 3.70 5.69
C GLN A 20 4.76 4.28 4.94
N ALA A 21 5.21 5.47 5.33
CA ALA A 21 6.43 6.05 4.77
C ALA A 21 7.11 6.90 5.84
N TYR A 22 8.35 6.57 6.17
CA TYR A 22 9.09 7.33 7.18
C TYR A 22 9.45 8.74 6.69
N GLN A 23 9.75 8.87 5.40
CA GLN A 23 9.99 10.13 4.70
C GLN A 23 9.77 9.86 3.21
N CYS A 24 8.97 10.68 2.55
CA CYS A 24 8.80 10.61 1.11
C CYS A 24 8.68 12.01 0.52
N LYS A 25 9.47 12.27 -0.51
CA LYS A 25 9.41 13.49 -1.30
C LYS A 25 9.38 13.12 -2.79
N ALA A 26 8.21 13.24 -3.41
CA ALA A 26 8.09 13.00 -4.84
C ALA A 26 9.04 13.90 -5.63
N PRO A 27 9.68 13.39 -6.71
CA PRO A 27 10.61 14.16 -7.54
C PRO A 27 9.86 15.25 -8.32
N PRO A 28 10.55 16.28 -8.83
CA PRO A 28 9.92 17.35 -9.61
C PRO A 28 9.30 16.84 -10.91
N SER A 29 9.87 15.81 -11.53
CA SER A 29 9.37 15.12 -12.72
C SER A 29 9.53 13.62 -12.58
N VAL A 30 8.77 12.85 -13.34
CA VAL A 30 8.77 11.38 -13.32
C VAL A 30 8.88 10.87 -14.75
N THR A 31 9.77 9.91 -14.97
CA THR A 31 9.80 9.16 -16.24
C THR A 31 8.50 8.37 -16.38
N MET A 32 7.73 8.68 -17.42
CA MET A 32 6.49 7.95 -17.68
C MET A 32 6.82 6.52 -18.11
N PRO A 33 6.20 5.50 -17.47
CA PRO A 33 6.43 4.12 -17.86
C PRO A 33 5.93 3.84 -19.26
N ARG A 34 6.44 2.79 -19.88
CA ARG A 34 5.86 2.27 -21.12
C ARG A 34 4.45 1.75 -20.87
N ALA A 35 3.58 1.84 -21.86
CA ALA A 35 2.24 1.27 -21.77
C ALA A 35 2.31 -0.21 -21.40
N VAL A 36 1.57 -0.59 -20.37
CA VAL A 36 1.51 -1.99 -19.95
C VAL A 36 0.73 -2.82 -20.96
N GLN A 37 1.13 -4.08 -21.10
CA GLN A 37 0.41 -5.05 -21.90
C GLN A 37 -0.36 -6.00 -20.98
N PRO A 38 -1.58 -6.42 -21.35
CA PRO A 38 -2.33 -7.39 -20.57
C PRO A 38 -1.54 -8.71 -20.39
N ASP A 39 -1.47 -9.18 -19.15
CA ASP A 39 -0.89 -10.48 -18.77
C ASP A 39 -1.95 -11.60 -18.71
N GLY A 40 -3.14 -11.33 -19.22
CA GLY A 40 -4.26 -12.27 -19.26
C GLY A 40 -5.48 -11.70 -19.95
N PRO A 41 -6.56 -12.47 -20.06
CA PRO A 41 -7.76 -12.06 -20.77
C PRO A 41 -8.51 -10.95 -20.04
N THR A 42 -9.21 -10.10 -20.79
CA THR A 42 -10.21 -9.18 -20.21
C THR A 42 -11.31 -9.97 -19.52
N ARG A 43 -11.65 -9.58 -18.29
CA ARG A 43 -12.78 -10.11 -17.54
C ARG A 43 -13.64 -8.98 -17.00
N ARG A 44 -14.96 -9.09 -17.20
CA ARG A 44 -15.95 -8.11 -16.74
C ARG A 44 -16.96 -8.84 -15.87
N SER A 45 -16.60 -9.08 -14.62
CA SER A 45 -17.47 -9.66 -13.61
C SER A 45 -18.12 -8.56 -12.76
N ALA A 46 -19.29 -8.84 -12.18
CA ALA A 46 -19.89 -7.97 -11.18
C ALA A 46 -18.92 -7.84 -9.98
N ILE A 47 -18.73 -6.62 -9.52
CA ILE A 47 -17.88 -6.34 -8.35
C ILE A 47 -18.73 -6.52 -7.10
N THR A 48 -18.29 -7.37 -6.19
CA THR A 48 -18.95 -7.67 -4.91
C THR A 48 -18.15 -7.22 -3.70
N GLY A 49 -16.90 -6.81 -3.90
CA GLY A 49 -16.00 -6.35 -2.86
C GLY A 49 -14.70 -5.81 -3.45
N TYR A 50 -13.78 -5.45 -2.57
CA TYR A 50 -12.46 -4.95 -2.95
C TYR A 50 -11.38 -5.50 -2.03
N THR A 51 -10.19 -5.68 -2.57
CA THR A 51 -8.99 -6.02 -1.80
C THR A 51 -8.00 -4.86 -1.90
N LEU A 52 -7.67 -4.24 -0.77
CA LEU A 52 -6.53 -3.31 -0.68
C LEU A 52 -5.28 -4.14 -0.39
N ALA A 53 -4.41 -4.27 -1.38
CA ALA A 53 -3.16 -5.02 -1.28
C ALA A 53 -2.02 -4.11 -0.83
N VAL A 54 -1.31 -4.50 0.23
CA VAL A 54 -0.27 -3.69 0.88
C VAL A 54 1.01 -4.50 0.96
N SER A 55 2.01 -4.11 0.16
CA SER A 55 3.30 -4.80 0.09
C SER A 55 4.25 -4.38 1.20
N TRP A 56 5.07 -5.33 1.69
CA TRP A 56 6.15 -5.08 2.63
C TRP A 56 7.47 -4.90 1.90
N SER A 57 7.99 -3.66 1.88
CA SER A 57 9.16 -3.27 1.07
C SER A 57 10.44 -4.02 1.42
N PRO A 58 10.79 -4.29 2.69
CA PRO A 58 12.03 -5.01 2.99
C PRO A 58 12.10 -6.39 2.34
N GLU A 59 11.01 -7.15 2.30
CA GLU A 59 11.01 -8.45 1.62
C GLU A 59 10.97 -8.31 0.09
N PHE A 60 10.21 -7.34 -0.43
CA PHE A 60 10.15 -7.07 -1.87
C PHE A 60 11.53 -6.67 -2.42
N CYS A 61 12.25 -5.81 -1.70
CA CYS A 61 13.55 -5.28 -2.12
C CYS A 61 14.72 -6.25 -1.87
N ARG A 62 14.53 -7.30 -1.07
CA ARG A 62 15.59 -8.26 -0.74
C ARG A 62 16.17 -8.98 -1.94
N GLY A 63 15.41 -9.16 -3.01
CA GLY A 63 15.79 -9.89 -4.22
C GLY A 63 16.76 -9.16 -5.16
N GLY A 64 17.15 -7.91 -4.89
CA GLY A 64 18.20 -7.16 -5.59
C GLY A 64 17.82 -6.57 -6.94
N LYS A 65 16.99 -7.20 -7.77
CA LYS A 65 16.60 -6.68 -9.10
C LYS A 65 15.83 -5.35 -9.01
N ALA A 66 14.91 -5.25 -8.07
CA ALA A 66 14.11 -4.04 -7.88
C ALA A 66 14.97 -2.87 -7.35
N ALA A 67 16.02 -3.15 -6.59
CA ALA A 67 16.92 -2.11 -6.07
C ALA A 67 17.84 -1.50 -7.15
N SER A 68 18.09 -2.22 -8.25
CA SER A 68 18.90 -1.74 -9.38
C SER A 68 18.07 -1.00 -10.45
N ASP A 69 16.74 -0.99 -10.34
CA ASP A 69 15.87 -0.26 -11.23
C ASP A 69 15.77 1.21 -10.78
N PRO A 70 16.25 2.17 -11.59
CA PRO A 70 16.23 3.58 -11.23
C PRO A 70 14.83 4.15 -11.06
N ASP A 71 13.82 3.57 -11.69
CA ASP A 71 12.43 3.99 -11.62
C ASP A 71 11.63 3.24 -10.52
N ASN A 72 12.27 2.30 -9.81
CA ASN A 72 11.69 1.65 -8.65
C ASN A 72 12.10 2.35 -7.36
N TYR A 73 11.40 3.43 -7.04
CA TYR A 73 11.69 4.24 -5.86
C TYR A 73 11.44 3.51 -4.54
N GLN A 74 10.69 2.41 -4.55
CA GLN A 74 10.44 1.60 -3.36
C GLN A 74 11.72 1.02 -2.75
N CYS A 75 12.70 0.69 -3.61
CA CYS A 75 13.90 -0.04 -3.20
C CYS A 75 15.18 0.79 -3.29
N ASN A 76 15.25 1.78 -4.19
CA ASN A 76 16.49 2.54 -4.42
C ASN A 76 16.71 3.70 -3.44
N GLY A 77 15.69 4.05 -2.65
CA GLY A 77 15.79 5.11 -1.63
C GLY A 77 15.80 6.54 -2.18
N ALA A 78 15.65 6.75 -3.49
CA ALA A 78 15.80 8.06 -4.12
C ALA A 78 14.77 9.11 -3.65
N ILE A 79 13.55 8.69 -3.31
CA ILE A 79 12.48 9.60 -2.86
C ILE A 79 12.07 9.37 -1.41
N GLY A 80 12.61 8.36 -0.74
CA GLY A 80 12.25 8.05 0.63
C GLY A 80 12.61 6.64 1.06
N ARG A 81 12.20 6.30 2.29
CA ARG A 81 12.32 4.96 2.87
C ARG A 81 10.93 4.43 3.14
N PHE A 82 10.68 3.22 2.71
CA PHE A 82 9.36 2.62 2.74
C PHE A 82 9.33 1.33 3.56
N GLY A 83 8.37 1.24 4.47
CA GLY A 83 7.95 0.02 5.11
C GLY A 83 6.83 -0.64 4.30
N PHE A 84 5.59 -0.40 4.70
CA PHE A 84 4.44 -0.77 3.88
C PHE A 84 4.21 0.26 2.78
N VAL A 85 3.82 -0.23 1.59
CA VAL A 85 3.38 0.58 0.45
C VAL A 85 2.10 -0.02 -0.12
N LEU A 86 1.28 0.80 -0.74
CA LEU A 86 0.13 0.30 -1.47
C LEU A 86 0.61 -0.41 -2.74
N HIS A 87 0.27 -1.69 -2.89
CA HIS A 87 0.40 -2.42 -4.15
C HIS A 87 -0.70 -1.98 -5.09
N GLY A 88 -1.97 -2.15 -4.68
CA GLY A 88 -3.11 -1.72 -5.45
C GLY A 88 -4.43 -1.92 -4.73
N LEU A 89 -5.50 -1.40 -5.33
CA LEU A 89 -6.87 -1.67 -4.96
C LEU A 89 -7.51 -2.55 -6.05
N TRP A 90 -7.87 -3.76 -5.69
CA TRP A 90 -8.36 -4.76 -6.64
C TRP A 90 -9.86 -5.00 -6.47
N PRO A 91 -10.64 -4.96 -7.55
CA PRO A 91 -12.04 -5.37 -7.49
C PRO A 91 -12.13 -6.88 -7.30
N ASP A 92 -13.09 -7.32 -6.50
CA ASP A 92 -13.39 -8.73 -6.27
C ASP A 92 -14.79 -9.07 -6.81
N SER A 93 -14.99 -10.33 -7.21
CA SER A 93 -16.28 -10.83 -7.72
C SER A 93 -16.90 -11.93 -6.86
N GLY A 94 -16.27 -12.28 -5.73
CA GLY A 94 -16.70 -13.40 -4.89
C GLY A 94 -16.63 -14.80 -5.55
N SER A 95 -16.33 -14.86 -6.86
CA SER A 95 -16.25 -16.10 -7.64
C SER A 95 -14.81 -16.60 -7.85
N GLY A 96 -13.81 -15.90 -7.31
CA GLY A 96 -12.39 -16.15 -7.54
C GLY A 96 -11.88 -15.72 -8.93
N LYS A 97 -12.77 -15.21 -9.79
CA LYS A 97 -12.44 -14.67 -11.13
C LYS A 97 -12.67 -13.16 -11.13
N TYR A 98 -11.80 -12.43 -10.48
CA TYR A 98 -11.88 -10.97 -10.38
C TYR A 98 -11.85 -10.29 -11.76
N PRO A 99 -12.53 -9.13 -11.92
CA PRO A 99 -12.48 -8.34 -13.15
C PRO A 99 -11.07 -7.80 -13.35
N GLN A 100 -10.62 -7.78 -14.62
CA GLN A 100 -9.30 -7.26 -14.98
C GLN A 100 -9.27 -6.81 -16.44
N TRP A 101 -8.34 -5.88 -16.74
CA TRP A 101 -8.04 -5.40 -18.09
C TRP A 101 -9.27 -4.86 -18.82
N CYS A 102 -10.14 -4.11 -18.13
CA CYS A 102 -11.40 -3.64 -18.70
C CYS A 102 -11.21 -2.50 -19.71
N ALA A 103 -10.14 -1.71 -19.58
CA ALA A 103 -9.72 -0.69 -20.55
C ALA A 103 -8.23 -0.38 -20.39
N LEU A 104 -7.56 -0.06 -21.49
CA LEU A 104 -6.15 0.35 -21.49
C LEU A 104 -5.99 1.89 -21.61
N THR A 105 -7.09 2.60 -21.83
CA THR A 105 -7.13 4.05 -21.96
C THR A 105 -8.33 4.61 -21.19
N PRO A 106 -8.21 5.86 -20.66
CA PRO A 106 -7.02 6.71 -20.69
C PRO A 106 -5.90 6.16 -19.79
N ARG A 107 -4.64 6.44 -20.15
CA ARG A 107 -3.49 6.15 -19.29
C ARG A 107 -3.36 7.22 -18.19
N PRO A 108 -2.70 6.92 -17.05
CA PRO A 108 -2.34 7.93 -16.06
C PRO A 108 -1.48 9.04 -16.66
N THR A 109 -1.71 10.25 -16.23
CA THR A 109 -0.82 11.39 -16.55
C THR A 109 0.41 11.39 -15.64
N GLU A 110 1.45 12.15 -15.99
CA GLU A 110 2.59 12.37 -15.10
C GLU A 110 2.15 12.90 -13.72
N GLN A 111 1.17 13.79 -13.71
CA GLN A 111 0.62 14.33 -12.47
C GLN A 111 -0.07 13.24 -11.62
N ASP A 112 -0.83 12.34 -12.24
CA ASP A 112 -1.44 11.21 -11.54
C ASP A 112 -0.37 10.31 -10.92
N ILE A 113 0.66 9.94 -11.67
CA ILE A 113 1.77 9.13 -11.18
C ILE A 113 2.48 9.84 -10.03
N LYS A 114 2.92 11.08 -10.23
CA LYS A 114 3.68 11.85 -9.25
C LYS A 114 2.92 12.05 -7.93
N ALA A 115 1.62 12.33 -7.99
CA ALA A 115 0.78 12.53 -6.81
C ALA A 115 0.65 11.26 -5.94
N ASN A 116 0.86 10.07 -6.52
CA ASN A 116 0.67 8.80 -5.84
C ASN A 116 1.97 8.05 -5.52
N LEU A 117 3.15 8.61 -5.84
CA LEU A 117 4.44 7.95 -5.62
C LEU A 117 4.76 7.69 -4.14
N CYS A 118 4.27 8.50 -3.21
CA CYS A 118 4.50 8.24 -1.79
C CYS A 118 3.63 7.12 -1.22
N MET A 119 2.58 6.76 -1.93
CA MET A 119 1.71 5.63 -1.62
C MET A 119 2.18 4.35 -2.33
N THR A 120 2.50 4.46 -3.63
CA THR A 120 2.96 3.38 -4.51
C THR A 120 4.23 3.84 -5.24
N PRO A 121 5.43 3.61 -4.66
CA PRO A 121 6.67 4.24 -5.14
C PRO A 121 7.29 3.54 -6.35
N ALA A 122 6.48 3.23 -7.36
CA ALA A 122 6.91 2.66 -8.63
C ALA A 122 5.96 3.11 -9.76
N PRO A 123 6.41 3.99 -10.70
CA PRO A 123 5.56 4.52 -11.76
C PRO A 123 4.88 3.44 -12.61
N TRP A 124 5.63 2.40 -12.98
CA TRP A 124 5.10 1.28 -13.77
C TRP A 124 3.99 0.52 -13.03
N LEU A 125 4.10 0.40 -11.70
CA LEU A 125 3.10 -0.29 -10.89
C LEU A 125 1.81 0.52 -10.83
N LEU A 126 1.89 1.84 -10.68
CA LEU A 126 0.71 2.71 -10.74
C LEU A 126 -0.03 2.57 -12.06
N GLU A 127 0.69 2.52 -13.19
CA GLU A 127 0.08 2.29 -14.50
C GLU A 127 -0.51 0.89 -14.62
N HIS A 128 0.21 -0.14 -14.16
CA HIS A 128 -0.27 -1.52 -14.18
C HIS A 128 -1.55 -1.70 -13.36
N GLU A 129 -1.57 -1.21 -12.14
CA GLU A 129 -2.71 -1.32 -11.23
C GLU A 129 -3.95 -0.58 -11.77
N TRP A 130 -3.75 0.59 -12.37
CA TRP A 130 -4.82 1.25 -13.09
C TRP A 130 -5.34 0.41 -14.26
N ALA A 131 -4.47 0.01 -15.17
CA ALA A 131 -4.87 -0.69 -16.40
C ALA A 131 -5.53 -2.05 -16.09
N LYS A 132 -4.97 -2.80 -15.14
CA LYS A 132 -5.43 -4.15 -14.81
C LYS A 132 -6.68 -4.14 -13.95
N HIS A 133 -6.70 -3.34 -12.91
CA HIS A 133 -7.72 -3.35 -11.86
C HIS A 133 -8.59 -2.10 -11.88
N GLY A 134 -7.98 -0.93 -11.87
CA GLY A 134 -8.66 0.36 -11.79
C GLY A 134 -9.64 0.60 -12.93
N SER A 135 -9.26 0.20 -14.14
CA SER A 135 -10.11 0.34 -15.35
C SER A 135 -11.42 -0.44 -15.29
N CYS A 136 -11.55 -1.39 -14.37
CA CYS A 136 -12.77 -2.15 -14.15
C CYS A 136 -13.71 -1.50 -13.14
N MET A 137 -13.24 -0.53 -12.36
CA MET A 137 -13.97 0.05 -11.24
C MET A 137 -14.11 1.58 -11.30
N ALA A 138 -13.31 2.25 -12.14
CA ALA A 138 -13.33 3.70 -12.28
C ALA A 138 -13.25 4.12 -13.74
N LYS A 139 -13.78 5.31 -14.07
CA LYS A 139 -13.77 5.85 -15.43
C LYS A 139 -12.43 6.49 -15.80
N THR A 140 -11.66 6.94 -14.83
CA THR A 140 -10.38 7.64 -15.04
C THR A 140 -9.33 7.19 -14.02
N PRO A 141 -8.02 7.26 -14.37
CA PRO A 141 -6.94 6.99 -13.44
C PRO A 141 -7.03 7.83 -12.15
N ALA A 142 -7.29 9.12 -12.28
CA ALA A 142 -7.44 10.03 -11.14
C ALA A 142 -8.53 9.58 -10.17
N ALA A 143 -9.69 9.09 -10.69
CA ALA A 143 -10.78 8.58 -9.86
C ALA A 143 -10.37 7.30 -9.11
N TYR A 144 -9.67 6.37 -9.77
CA TYR A 144 -9.13 5.17 -9.17
C TYR A 144 -8.13 5.48 -8.05
N PHE A 145 -7.14 6.32 -8.34
CA PHE A 145 -6.12 6.69 -7.35
C PHE A 145 -6.71 7.47 -6.16
N LYS A 146 -7.74 8.28 -6.41
CA LYS A 146 -8.45 8.97 -5.33
C LYS A 146 -9.10 7.97 -4.35
N VAL A 147 -9.81 6.96 -4.86
CA VAL A 147 -10.44 5.94 -4.00
C VAL A 147 -9.36 5.13 -3.28
N SER A 148 -8.31 4.70 -3.98
CA SER A 148 -7.18 3.98 -3.40
C SER A 148 -6.51 4.77 -2.27
N SER A 149 -6.30 6.08 -2.47
CA SER A 149 -5.73 6.97 -1.48
C SER A 149 -6.64 7.16 -0.24
N ILE A 150 -7.96 7.26 -0.44
CA ILE A 150 -8.92 7.37 0.67
C ILE A 150 -8.82 6.11 1.56
N LEU A 151 -8.85 4.93 0.96
CA LEU A 151 -8.77 3.66 1.70
C LEU A 151 -7.40 3.48 2.36
N TRP A 152 -6.31 3.81 1.66
CA TRP A 152 -4.95 3.78 2.19
C TRP A 152 -4.76 4.69 3.40
N ASN A 153 -5.28 5.92 3.35
CA ASN A 153 -5.18 6.88 4.44
C ASN A 153 -6.17 6.60 5.58
N GLY A 154 -7.17 5.77 5.33
CA GLY A 154 -8.18 5.36 6.30
C GLY A 154 -7.75 4.21 7.22
N ILE A 155 -6.56 3.61 7.00
CA ILE A 155 -6.02 2.53 7.81
C ILE A 155 -4.76 2.94 8.55
N THR A 156 -4.51 2.32 9.68
CA THR A 156 -3.27 2.42 10.46
C THR A 156 -2.54 1.08 10.41
N LEU A 157 -1.37 1.07 9.79
CA LEU A 157 -0.57 -0.14 9.67
C LEU A 157 0.30 -0.36 10.92
N PRO A 158 0.47 -1.60 11.40
CA PRO A 158 1.31 -1.89 12.54
C PRO A 158 2.78 -1.67 12.21
N ASP A 159 3.58 -1.33 13.24
CA ASP A 159 5.03 -1.26 13.14
C ASP A 159 5.61 -2.67 12.97
N ALA A 160 5.76 -3.09 11.71
CA ALA A 160 6.23 -4.42 11.36
C ALA A 160 7.72 -4.62 11.72
N ASP A 161 8.53 -3.55 11.73
CA ASP A 161 9.92 -3.62 12.20
C ASP A 161 9.99 -3.98 13.67
N LYS A 162 9.16 -3.34 14.50
CA LYS A 162 9.07 -3.65 15.92
C LYS A 162 8.54 -5.05 16.16
N LEU A 163 7.48 -5.43 15.43
CA LEU A 163 6.88 -6.77 15.55
C LEU A 163 7.86 -7.87 15.12
N SER A 164 8.68 -7.64 14.09
CA SER A 164 9.64 -8.62 13.59
C SER A 164 10.71 -9.05 14.61
N ARG A 165 10.89 -8.29 15.69
CA ARG A 165 11.83 -8.60 16.78
C ARG A 165 11.20 -9.46 17.87
N LYS A 166 9.92 -9.80 17.75
CA LYS A 166 9.23 -10.71 18.67
C LYS A 166 9.59 -12.16 18.32
N ASP A 167 10.12 -12.89 19.28
CA ASP A 167 10.35 -14.31 19.11
C ASP A 167 9.04 -15.07 18.88
N GLY A 168 9.05 -15.97 17.88
CA GLY A 168 7.87 -16.75 17.53
C GLY A 168 6.72 -15.93 16.93
N LEU A 169 7.00 -14.77 16.31
CA LEU A 169 5.98 -13.97 15.62
C LEU A 169 5.21 -14.82 14.61
N THR A 170 3.88 -14.75 14.70
CA THR A 170 2.97 -15.49 13.81
C THR A 170 2.16 -14.55 12.91
N ALA A 171 1.57 -15.09 11.86
CA ALA A 171 0.59 -14.38 11.03
C ALA A 171 -0.61 -13.88 11.85
N GLY A 172 -1.02 -14.65 12.89
CA GLY A 172 -2.06 -14.26 13.82
C GLY A 172 -1.71 -13.00 14.62
N ASP A 173 -0.49 -12.90 15.12
CA ASP A 173 -0.03 -11.70 15.84
C ASP A 173 -0.10 -10.43 14.98
N LEU A 174 0.28 -10.54 13.70
CA LEU A 174 0.22 -9.38 12.79
C LEU A 174 -1.21 -8.97 12.48
N ARG A 175 -2.14 -9.93 12.27
CA ARG A 175 -3.57 -9.65 12.12
C ARG A 175 -4.14 -8.95 13.34
N GLN A 176 -3.85 -9.46 14.53
CA GLN A 176 -4.32 -8.87 15.79
C GLN A 176 -3.74 -7.46 16.00
N ALA A 177 -2.46 -7.24 15.68
CA ALA A 177 -1.86 -5.92 15.74
C ALA A 177 -2.54 -4.92 14.80
N PHE A 178 -2.91 -5.35 13.58
CA PHE A 178 -3.68 -4.52 12.65
C PHE A 178 -5.09 -4.20 13.19
N VAL A 179 -5.83 -5.20 13.64
CA VAL A 179 -7.18 -5.03 14.19
C VAL A 179 -7.20 -4.10 15.41
N ALA A 180 -6.20 -4.22 16.28
CA ALA A 180 -6.08 -3.36 17.45
C ALA A 180 -5.92 -1.88 17.10
N LEU A 181 -5.31 -1.57 15.96
CA LEU A 181 -5.10 -0.21 15.45
C LEU A 181 -6.26 0.31 14.60
N ASN A 182 -7.15 -0.59 14.15
CA ASN A 182 -8.25 -0.26 13.23
C ASN A 182 -9.58 -0.79 13.78
N PRO A 183 -10.21 -0.07 14.72
CA PRO A 183 -11.50 -0.49 15.30
C PRO A 183 -12.55 -0.72 14.21
N GLY A 184 -13.29 -1.83 14.32
CA GLY A 184 -14.28 -2.25 13.33
C GLY A 184 -13.78 -3.27 12.29
N TRP A 185 -12.45 -3.47 12.19
CA TRP A 185 -11.89 -4.55 11.37
C TRP A 185 -11.93 -5.90 12.09
N ARG A 186 -12.06 -6.96 11.31
CA ARG A 186 -12.05 -8.35 11.79
C ARG A 186 -10.79 -9.05 11.28
N ALA A 187 -10.22 -9.95 12.07
CA ALA A 187 -8.99 -10.67 11.70
C ALA A 187 -9.16 -11.51 10.41
N GLU A 188 -10.38 -12.00 10.15
CA GLU A 188 -10.71 -12.76 8.95
C GLU A 188 -10.66 -11.92 7.66
N SER A 189 -10.84 -10.60 7.77
CA SER A 189 -10.73 -9.66 6.65
C SER A 189 -9.28 -9.28 6.34
N VAL A 190 -8.31 -9.82 7.07
CA VAL A 190 -6.87 -9.54 6.90
C VAL A 190 -6.16 -10.79 6.39
N GLY A 191 -6.00 -10.88 5.07
CA GLY A 191 -5.15 -11.87 4.41
C GLY A 191 -3.66 -11.53 4.56
N LEU A 192 -2.81 -12.55 4.68
CA LEU A 192 -1.35 -12.38 4.70
C LEU A 192 -0.71 -13.33 3.68
N ARG A 193 0.20 -12.80 2.90
CA ARG A 193 1.08 -13.58 2.03
C ARG A 193 2.50 -13.54 2.55
N VAL A 194 3.13 -14.70 2.59
CA VAL A 194 4.52 -14.87 3.02
C VAL A 194 5.35 -15.49 1.89
N SER A 195 6.65 -15.24 1.91
CA SER A 195 7.61 -15.92 1.02
C SER A 195 7.86 -17.36 1.49
N ASN A 196 8.55 -18.16 0.67
CA ASN A 196 8.94 -19.52 1.02
C ASN A 196 9.82 -19.58 2.29
N GLY A 197 10.49 -18.47 2.64
CA GLY A 197 11.25 -18.34 3.88
C GLY A 197 10.43 -17.86 5.09
N GLY A 198 9.10 -17.75 4.97
CA GLY A 198 8.23 -17.29 6.06
C GLY A 198 8.20 -15.77 6.27
N TRP A 199 8.84 -14.98 5.40
CA TRP A 199 8.87 -13.52 5.50
C TRP A 199 7.59 -12.89 4.96
N LEU A 200 7.09 -11.86 5.64
CA LEU A 200 5.92 -11.11 5.18
C LEU A 200 6.19 -10.47 3.81
N ARG A 201 5.33 -10.77 2.85
CA ARG A 201 5.35 -10.13 1.51
C ARG A 201 4.25 -9.08 1.37
N GLU A 202 3.05 -9.41 1.82
CA GLU A 202 1.87 -8.61 1.54
C GLU A 202 0.77 -8.84 2.57
N MET A 203 0.06 -7.78 2.93
CA MET A 203 -1.24 -7.84 3.60
C MET A 203 -2.34 -7.57 2.57
N GLN A 204 -3.43 -8.31 2.64
CA GLN A 204 -4.61 -8.15 1.80
C GLN A 204 -5.81 -7.82 2.70
N LEU A 205 -6.31 -6.60 2.57
CA LEU A 205 -7.38 -6.05 3.38
C LEU A 205 -8.68 -6.10 2.59
N CYS A 206 -9.60 -6.97 2.99
CA CYS A 206 -10.84 -7.23 2.26
C CYS A 206 -11.96 -6.29 2.71
N TYR A 207 -12.58 -5.62 1.75
CA TYR A 207 -13.74 -4.74 1.90
C TYR A 207 -14.93 -5.38 1.16
N GLY A 208 -16.04 -5.59 1.84
CA GLY A 208 -17.26 -6.16 1.26
C GLY A 208 -18.09 -6.88 2.25
#